data_4947cec5fdf40f835019744f16abf6ab
#
_entry.id   4947cec5fdf40f835019744f16abf6ab
#
_cell.length_a   1.000
_cell.length_b   1.000
_cell.length_c   1.000
_cell.angle_alpha   90.00
_cell.angle_beta   90.00
_cell.angle_gamma   90.00
#
_symmetry.space_group_name_H-M   'P 1'
#
loop_
_entity.id
_entity.type
_entity.pdbx_description
1 polymer ?
#
loop_
_entity_poly.entity_id
_entity_poly.type
_entity_poly.pdbx_seq_one_letter_code
_entity_poly.pdbx_strand_id
1 'polypeptide(L)'
;QLLKLSKIFPNNPKFGGYLFSKEKLPTKPAEVELISGSCMFVRKKAIDEVGLLDDNYFLYCEDYDWFYRFTQSNWKIIFNPNTKVTHIKSFSTKQIPFKVLLYKAKGMWRFYNKFFKENSSPATTLIIRVGIIA
;
A
#
# COMPACT_ATOMS: atom_id res chain seq x y z
N GLN A 1 -2.99 -6.73 -7.49
CA GLN A 1 -2.39 -6.31 -8.78
C GLN A 1 -3.53 -6.08 -9.74
N LEU A 2 -3.96 -4.83 -9.86
CA LEU A 2 -5.01 -4.45 -10.80
C LEU A 2 -4.63 -4.94 -12.20
N LEU A 3 -5.45 -5.82 -12.76
CA LEU A 3 -5.39 -6.31 -14.14
C LEU A 3 -4.12 -7.03 -14.58
N LYS A 4 -3.25 -7.46 -13.66
CA LYS A 4 -1.95 -8.12 -13.99
C LYS A 4 -1.09 -7.35 -15.02
N LEU A 5 -1.33 -6.05 -15.17
CA LEU A 5 -0.63 -5.20 -16.14
C LEU A 5 0.88 -5.18 -15.90
N SER A 6 1.31 -5.35 -14.65
CA SER A 6 2.72 -5.54 -14.31
C SER A 6 3.35 -6.80 -14.91
N LYS A 7 2.55 -7.84 -15.24
CA LYS A 7 3.04 -9.03 -15.95
C LYS A 7 3.12 -8.82 -17.45
N ILE A 8 2.22 -8.00 -18.00
CA ILE A 8 2.17 -7.69 -19.44
C ILE A 8 3.22 -6.61 -19.79
N PHE A 9 3.42 -5.66 -18.89
CA PHE A 9 4.35 -4.53 -19.07
C PHE A 9 5.32 -4.43 -17.88
N PRO A 10 6.25 -5.39 -17.70
CA PRO A 10 7.10 -5.48 -16.51
C PRO A 10 8.05 -4.28 -16.35
N ASN A 11 8.42 -3.64 -17.45
CA ASN A 11 9.35 -2.51 -17.47
C ASN A 11 8.66 -1.14 -17.51
N ASN A 12 7.32 -1.08 -17.47
CA ASN A 12 6.61 0.18 -17.46
C ASN A 12 6.51 0.72 -16.02
N PRO A 13 7.06 1.90 -15.71
CA PRO A 13 7.05 2.46 -14.36
C PRO A 13 5.62 2.70 -13.81
N LYS A 14 4.62 2.88 -14.69
CA LYS A 14 3.22 3.03 -14.29
C LYS A 14 2.52 1.70 -13.93
N PHE A 15 3.06 0.57 -14.40
CA PHE A 15 2.50 -0.77 -14.20
C PHE A 15 3.47 -1.73 -13.51
N GLY A 16 4.75 -1.38 -13.44
CA GLY A 16 5.75 -2.08 -12.63
C GLY A 16 5.32 -1.99 -11.17
N GLY A 17 4.99 -3.14 -10.60
CA GLY A 17 4.40 -3.21 -9.27
C GLY A 17 5.27 -2.52 -8.20
N TYR A 18 4.63 -2.01 -7.16
CA TYR A 18 5.21 -1.41 -5.96
C TYR A 18 6.14 -2.33 -5.15
N LEU A 19 6.35 -3.55 -5.60
CA LEU A 19 7.26 -4.49 -4.97
C LEU A 19 8.60 -4.45 -5.72
N PHE A 20 9.59 -3.86 -5.10
CA PHE A 20 10.96 -4.10 -5.51
C PHE A 20 11.21 -5.61 -5.60
N SER A 21 11.66 -6.11 -6.76
CA SER A 21 12.23 -7.45 -6.79
C SER A 21 13.44 -7.47 -5.85
N LYS A 22 13.75 -8.61 -5.24
CA LYS A 22 14.90 -8.76 -4.34
C LYS A 22 16.21 -8.21 -4.94
N GLU A 23 16.33 -8.24 -6.25
CA GLU A 23 17.48 -7.76 -7.01
C GLU A 23 17.57 -6.22 -7.13
N LYS A 24 16.48 -5.51 -6.79
CA LYS A 24 16.38 -4.05 -6.91
C LYS A 24 16.25 -3.34 -5.57
N LEU A 25 16.41 -4.05 -4.45
CA LEU A 25 16.34 -3.40 -3.14
C LEU A 25 17.53 -2.46 -2.95
N PRO A 26 17.31 -1.26 -2.40
CA PRO A 26 18.41 -0.38 -2.04
C PRO A 26 19.39 -1.06 -1.09
N THR A 27 20.70 -0.88 -1.33
CA THR A 27 21.78 -1.40 -0.48
C THR A 27 22.16 -0.44 0.65
N LYS A 28 21.64 0.79 0.62
CA LYS A 28 21.79 1.83 1.64
C LYS A 28 20.41 2.39 2.00
N PRO A 29 20.26 3.04 3.17
CA PRO A 29 19.01 3.72 3.50
C PRO A 29 18.57 4.66 2.37
N ALA A 30 17.34 4.49 1.90
CA ALA A 30 16.81 5.24 0.76
C ALA A 30 15.35 5.64 0.99
N GLU A 31 14.99 6.82 0.48
CA GLU A 31 13.61 7.27 0.45
C GLU A 31 12.80 6.40 -0.53
N VAL A 32 11.62 5.99 -0.10
CA VAL A 32 10.70 5.15 -0.86
C VAL A 32 9.28 5.67 -0.68
N GLU A 33 8.39 5.32 -1.61
CA GLU A 33 6.98 5.74 -1.51
C GLU A 33 6.19 4.90 -0.50
N LEU A 34 6.60 3.65 -0.31
CA LEU A 34 5.83 2.67 0.45
C LEU A 34 6.74 1.55 0.96
N ILE A 35 6.47 1.09 2.17
CA ILE A 35 7.05 -0.13 2.75
C ILE A 35 5.92 -1.06 3.23
N SER A 36 6.27 -2.29 3.61
CA SER A 36 5.29 -3.18 4.24
C SER A 36 5.00 -2.74 5.67
N GLY A 37 3.73 -2.72 6.05
CA GLY A 37 3.28 -2.48 7.41
C GLY A 37 3.75 -3.51 8.46
N SER A 38 4.41 -4.59 8.04
CA SER A 38 4.84 -5.67 8.93
C SER A 38 5.95 -5.30 9.93
N CYS A 39 6.73 -4.25 9.63
CA CYS A 39 7.72 -3.70 10.54
C CYS A 39 7.98 -2.21 10.22
N MET A 40 7.55 -1.34 11.11
CA MET A 40 7.64 0.10 10.96
C MET A 40 8.15 0.75 12.24
N PHE A 41 9.05 1.71 12.11
CA PHE A 41 9.44 2.63 13.18
C PHE A 41 9.00 4.03 12.78
N VAL A 42 8.10 4.61 13.55
CA VAL A 42 7.51 5.91 13.23
C VAL A 42 7.88 6.92 14.29
N ARG A 43 8.28 8.10 13.87
CA ARG A 43 8.57 9.21 14.80
C ARG A 43 7.28 9.66 15.48
N LYS A 44 7.31 9.82 16.80
CA LYS A 44 6.17 10.33 17.59
C LYS A 44 5.62 11.64 17.01
N LYS A 45 6.51 12.59 16.68
CA LYS A 45 6.12 13.86 16.07
C LYS A 45 5.34 13.69 14.78
N ALA A 46 5.74 12.73 13.91
CA ALA A 46 5.01 12.45 12.68
C ALA A 46 3.61 11.89 12.95
N ILE A 47 3.48 11.05 13.99
CA ILE A 47 2.17 10.55 14.43
C ILE A 47 1.29 11.69 14.95
N ASP A 48 1.87 12.60 15.73
CA ASP A 48 1.13 13.73 16.32
C ASP A 48 0.61 14.69 15.25
N GLU A 49 1.33 14.84 14.12
CA GLU A 49 0.93 15.69 13.00
C GLU A 49 -0.05 15.00 12.04
N VAL A 50 0.17 13.72 11.75
CA VAL A 50 -0.57 12.98 10.69
C VAL A 50 -1.74 12.18 11.28
N GLY A 51 -1.68 11.86 12.56
CA GLY A 51 -2.62 11.00 13.26
C GLY A 51 -2.25 9.51 13.16
N LEU A 52 -3.02 8.70 13.84
CA LEU A 52 -2.87 7.24 13.89
C LEU A 52 -3.35 6.57 12.60
N LEU A 53 -3.20 5.25 12.54
CA LEU A 53 -3.84 4.41 11.52
C LEU A 53 -5.35 4.62 11.53
N ASP A 54 -5.97 4.60 10.37
CA ASP A 54 -7.44 4.72 10.22
C ASP A 54 -8.08 3.35 10.55
N ASP A 55 -8.80 3.27 11.66
CA ASP A 55 -9.44 2.06 12.19
C ASP A 55 -10.60 1.54 11.32
N ASN A 56 -11.03 2.31 10.34
CA ASN A 56 -12.01 1.84 9.35
C ASN A 56 -11.41 0.87 8.31
N TYR A 57 -10.10 0.65 8.32
CA TYR A 57 -9.48 -0.47 7.60
C TYR A 57 -9.35 -1.65 8.54
N PHE A 58 -10.17 -2.68 8.34
CA PHE A 58 -10.08 -3.89 9.18
C PHE A 58 -8.80 -4.71 8.90
N LEU A 59 -8.43 -4.82 7.62
CA LEU A 59 -7.25 -5.59 7.18
C LEU A 59 -6.88 -5.17 5.77
N TYR A 60 -5.60 -4.85 5.55
CA TYR A 60 -5.03 -4.32 4.31
C TYR A 60 -5.42 -2.89 3.96
N CYS A 61 -4.48 -2.19 3.36
CA CYS A 61 -4.53 -0.79 2.94
C CYS A 61 -4.49 0.25 4.07
N GLU A 62 -4.50 -0.16 5.35
CA GLU A 62 -4.27 0.74 6.48
C GLU A 62 -2.88 1.38 6.43
N ASP A 63 -1.87 0.61 6.03
CA ASP A 63 -0.50 1.07 5.85
C ASP A 63 -0.39 2.00 4.62
N TYR A 64 -1.06 1.72 3.52
CA TYR A 64 -1.11 2.59 2.33
C TYR A 64 -1.72 3.95 2.65
N ASP A 65 -2.83 3.98 3.39
CA ASP A 65 -3.46 5.21 3.87
C ASP A 65 -2.48 6.03 4.70
N TRP A 66 -1.80 5.38 5.64
CA TRP A 66 -0.90 6.06 6.55
C TRP A 66 0.33 6.63 5.83
N PHE A 67 0.95 5.85 4.96
CA PHE A 67 2.08 6.32 4.16
C PHE A 67 1.69 7.46 3.22
N TYR A 68 0.52 7.37 2.61
CA TYR A 68 0.02 8.46 1.76
C TYR A 68 -0.15 9.75 2.58
N ARG A 69 -0.72 9.69 3.77
CA ARG A 69 -0.86 10.85 4.66
C ARG A 69 0.49 11.40 5.11
N PHE A 70 1.48 10.55 5.41
CA PHE A 70 2.85 11.00 5.73
C PHE A 70 3.46 11.76 4.56
N THR A 71 3.36 11.24 3.35
CA THR A 71 3.92 11.93 2.17
C THR A 71 3.20 13.24 1.86
N GLN A 72 1.89 13.32 2.06
CA GLN A 72 1.14 14.57 1.91
C GLN A 72 1.54 15.63 2.96
N SER A 73 2.04 15.21 4.11
CA SER A 73 2.55 16.07 5.18
C SER A 73 4.07 16.28 5.11
N ASN A 74 4.70 15.99 3.96
CA ASN A 74 6.14 16.11 3.72
C ASN A 74 7.04 15.25 4.61
N TRP A 75 6.50 14.21 5.25
CA TRP A 75 7.29 13.21 5.93
C TRP A 75 7.87 12.20 4.93
N LYS A 76 9.13 11.82 5.14
CA LYS A 76 9.82 10.84 4.29
C LYS A 76 9.65 9.43 4.85
N ILE A 77 9.44 8.48 3.95
CA ILE A 77 9.45 7.06 4.25
C ILE A 77 10.81 6.52 3.85
N ILE A 78 11.54 5.94 4.79
CA ILE A 78 12.90 5.45 4.58
C ILE A 78 12.93 3.93 4.67
N PHE A 79 13.34 3.27 3.60
CA PHE A 79 13.74 1.86 3.64
C PHE A 79 15.16 1.75 4.19
N ASN A 80 15.33 0.96 5.26
CA ASN A 80 16.65 0.72 5.86
C ASN A 80 17.08 -0.74 5.68
N PRO A 81 18.05 -1.04 4.80
CA PRO A 81 18.51 -2.40 4.54
C PRO A 81 19.42 -2.98 5.62
N ASN A 82 19.88 -2.16 6.58
CA ASN A 82 20.81 -2.60 7.62
C ASN A 82 20.14 -3.48 8.67
N THR A 83 18.80 -3.54 8.68
CA THR A 83 18.03 -4.37 9.61
C THR A 83 17.19 -5.38 8.83
N LYS A 84 17.15 -6.62 9.31
CA LYS A 84 16.35 -7.70 8.72
C LYS A 84 15.34 -8.19 9.73
N VAL A 85 14.11 -8.37 9.28
CA VAL A 85 13.01 -8.92 10.07
C VAL A 85 12.41 -10.13 9.35
N THR A 86 12.22 -11.22 10.07
CA THR A 86 11.52 -12.38 9.56
C THR A 86 10.02 -12.20 9.79
N HIS A 87 9.26 -12.12 8.71
CA HIS A 87 7.80 -12.05 8.75
C HIS A 87 7.17 -13.30 8.13
N ILE A 88 6.47 -14.09 8.95
CA ILE A 88 5.76 -15.29 8.49
C ILE A 88 4.48 -14.87 7.79
N LYS A 89 4.58 -14.75 6.46
CA LYS A 89 3.50 -14.24 5.61
C LYS A 89 2.26 -15.13 5.68
N SER A 90 1.11 -14.49 5.77
CA SER A 90 -0.21 -15.13 5.69
C SER A 90 -0.53 -16.16 6.78
N PHE A 91 0.19 -16.20 7.88
CA PHE A 91 -0.09 -17.14 8.98
C PHE A 91 -1.54 -17.03 9.48
N SER A 92 -2.00 -15.81 9.75
CA SER A 92 -3.36 -15.54 10.26
C SER A 92 -4.46 -15.60 9.19
N THR A 93 -4.11 -15.51 7.90
CA THR A 93 -5.09 -15.34 6.82
C THR A 93 -5.29 -16.56 5.93
N LYS A 94 -4.45 -17.59 6.10
CA LYS A 94 -4.55 -18.85 5.32
C LYS A 94 -5.91 -19.56 5.46
N GLN A 95 -6.56 -19.42 6.60
CA GLN A 95 -7.83 -20.09 6.89
C GLN A 95 -9.06 -19.37 6.32
N ILE A 96 -8.92 -18.13 5.85
CA ILE A 96 -10.03 -17.30 5.38
C ILE A 96 -9.76 -16.61 4.04
N PRO A 97 -9.33 -17.33 2.98
CA PRO A 97 -8.83 -16.72 1.76
C PRO A 97 -9.87 -15.82 1.06
N PHE A 98 -11.13 -16.20 1.05
CA PHE A 98 -12.21 -15.40 0.45
C PHE A 98 -12.46 -14.10 1.23
N LYS A 99 -12.51 -14.16 2.57
CA LYS A 99 -12.65 -12.96 3.41
C LYS A 99 -11.48 -12.00 3.22
N VAL A 100 -10.26 -12.53 3.07
CA VAL A 100 -9.06 -11.73 2.77
C VAL A 100 -9.22 -10.96 1.48
N LEU A 101 -9.74 -11.59 0.42
CA LEU A 101 -9.99 -10.91 -0.86
C LEU A 101 -11.01 -9.78 -0.69
N LEU A 102 -12.09 -10.01 0.03
CA LEU A 102 -13.11 -8.99 0.34
C LEU A 102 -12.53 -7.82 1.15
N TYR A 103 -11.69 -8.09 2.15
CA TYR A 103 -11.05 -7.03 2.94
C TYR A 103 -10.09 -6.19 2.08
N LYS A 104 -9.31 -6.83 1.22
CA LYS A 104 -8.46 -6.12 0.25
C LYS A 104 -9.29 -5.23 -0.68
N ALA A 105 -10.35 -5.75 -1.27
CA ALA A 105 -11.22 -4.99 -2.15
C ALA A 105 -11.87 -3.80 -1.44
N LYS A 106 -12.39 -4.02 -0.22
CA LYS A 106 -12.95 -2.94 0.61
C LYS A 106 -11.90 -1.89 0.97
N GLY A 107 -10.71 -2.30 1.38
CA GLY A 107 -9.61 -1.39 1.72
C GLY A 107 -9.18 -0.55 0.52
N MET A 108 -8.97 -1.18 -0.64
CA MET A 108 -8.63 -0.48 -1.88
C MET A 108 -9.72 0.51 -2.30
N TRP A 109 -10.99 0.12 -2.21
CA TRP A 109 -12.12 1.00 -2.52
C TRP A 109 -12.21 2.17 -1.56
N ARG A 110 -12.01 1.95 -0.25
CA ARG A 110 -11.95 3.01 0.75
C ARG A 110 -10.83 3.99 0.46
N PHE A 111 -9.62 3.50 0.22
CA PHE A 111 -8.45 4.31 -0.11
C PHE A 111 -8.70 5.19 -1.34
N TYR A 112 -9.23 4.61 -2.42
CA TYR A 112 -9.61 5.36 -3.60
C TYR A 112 -10.64 6.45 -3.30
N ASN A 113 -11.72 6.12 -2.59
CA ASN A 113 -12.76 7.10 -2.26
C ASN A 113 -12.25 8.25 -1.40
N LYS A 114 -11.33 7.94 -0.46
CA LYS A 114 -10.79 8.92 0.47
C LYS A 114 -9.89 9.95 -0.20
N PHE A 115 -9.09 9.54 -1.18
CA PHE A 115 -8.02 10.38 -1.69
C PHE A 115 -8.13 10.75 -3.16
N PHE A 116 -8.86 10.00 -3.97
CA PHE A 116 -8.82 10.15 -5.43
C PHE A 116 -10.17 10.37 -6.10
N LYS A 117 -11.27 9.95 -5.46
CA LYS A 117 -12.59 9.96 -6.10
C LYS A 117 -13.03 11.35 -6.53
N GLU A 118 -12.82 12.36 -5.69
CA GLU A 118 -13.26 13.74 -5.97
C GLU A 118 -12.61 14.33 -7.22
N ASN A 119 -11.37 13.92 -7.50
CA ASN A 119 -10.59 14.36 -8.65
C ASN A 119 -10.69 13.39 -9.84
N SER A 120 -11.57 12.41 -9.79
CA SER A 120 -11.72 11.37 -10.82
C SER A 120 -13.03 11.50 -11.58
N SER A 121 -12.99 11.26 -12.90
CA SER A 121 -14.21 11.19 -13.70
C SER A 121 -15.07 9.97 -13.32
N PRO A 122 -16.39 10.01 -13.59
CA PRO A 122 -17.27 8.84 -13.38
C PRO A 122 -16.78 7.58 -14.13
N ALA A 123 -16.26 7.75 -15.35
CA ALA A 123 -15.70 6.65 -16.14
C ALA A 123 -14.46 6.04 -15.47
N THR A 124 -13.54 6.87 -14.98
CA THR A 124 -12.36 6.41 -14.23
C THR A 124 -12.78 5.67 -12.97
N THR A 125 -13.75 6.19 -12.23
CA THR A 125 -14.29 5.56 -11.02
C THR A 125 -14.87 4.18 -11.33
N LEU A 126 -15.62 4.03 -12.42
CA LEU A 126 -16.18 2.74 -12.84
C LEU A 126 -15.08 1.73 -13.19
N ILE A 127 -14.07 2.15 -13.96
CA ILE A 127 -12.92 1.30 -14.33
C ILE A 127 -12.19 0.80 -13.07
N ILE A 128 -11.92 1.69 -12.12
CA ILE A 128 -11.25 1.33 -10.87
C ILE A 128 -12.11 0.36 -10.05
N ARG A 129 -13.41 0.61 -9.95
CA ARG A 129 -14.33 -0.28 -9.22
C ARG A 129 -14.35 -1.69 -9.81
N VAL A 130 -14.43 -1.80 -11.12
CA VAL A 130 -14.36 -3.10 -11.82
C VAL A 130 -13.02 -3.78 -11.57
N GLY A 131 -11.89 -3.04 -11.69
CA GLY A 131 -10.56 -3.58 -11.48
C GLY A 131 -10.24 -4.01 -10.03
N ILE A 132 -10.95 -3.48 -9.04
CA ILE A 132 -10.82 -3.91 -7.64
C ILE A 132 -11.53 -5.25 -7.39
N ILE A 133 -12.60 -5.53 -8.14
CA ILE A 133 -13.44 -6.73 -7.97
C ILE A 133 -12.92 -7.89 -8.83
N ALA A 134 -12.29 -7.60 -9.99
CA ALA A 134 -11.71 -8.58 -10.91
C ALA A 134 -10.40 -9.19 -10.38
#